data_03eb3438b75038a1756ffdc9ffe9a500
#
_entry.id   03eb3438b75038a1756ffdc9ffe9a500
#
_cell.length_a   1.000
_cell.length_b   1.000
_cell.length_c   1.000
_cell.angle_alpha   90.00
_cell.angle_beta   90.00
_cell.angle_gamma   90.00
#
_symmetry.space_group_name_H-M   'P 1'
#
loop_
_entity.id
_entity.type
_entity.pdbx_description
1 polymer ?
#
loop_
_entity_poly.entity_id
_entity_poly.type
_entity_poly.pdbx_seq_one_letter_code
_entity_poly.pdbx_strand_id
1 'polypeptide(L)'
;IVSIIITVIGIYFSPSIISSINNDQETLGLSIKYINIIFFGSIFIFILMSINSSLSAQGDTKSYRNVLIFSFFLNILLNPILISGKIYSFQIMSPLGIEGLAYATIISQFVGIFYLFIKLTKTRIYKYVQITIIPNFNIIRNILSQGIPASIGMMMIAVGSYILIYFVGIFGVEAIAGYTSAGRYEQLFFLPLL
;
A
#
# COMPACT_ATOMS: atom_id res chain seq x y z
N ILE A 1 -7.56 11.87 8.86
CA ILE A 1 -8.38 11.18 9.88
C ILE A 1 -8.49 9.69 9.55
N VAL A 2 -9.01 9.30 8.36
CA VAL A 2 -9.20 7.86 7.98
C VAL A 2 -7.91 7.08 8.07
N SER A 3 -6.80 7.60 7.54
CA SER A 3 -5.49 6.95 7.62
C SER A 3 -5.04 6.68 9.06
N ILE A 4 -5.25 7.63 9.96
CA ILE A 4 -4.90 7.48 11.38
C ILE A 4 -5.71 6.36 12.03
N ILE A 5 -7.02 6.32 11.77
CA ILE A 5 -7.90 5.25 12.26
C ILE A 5 -7.42 3.88 11.75
N ILE A 6 -7.12 3.77 10.46
CA ILE A 6 -6.62 2.53 9.85
C ILE A 6 -5.25 2.15 10.41
N THR A 7 -4.35 3.12 10.64
CA THR A 7 -3.06 2.84 11.28
C THR A 7 -3.25 2.24 12.67
N VAL A 8 -4.07 2.86 13.52
CA VAL A 8 -4.30 2.39 14.89
C VAL A 8 -4.95 1.00 14.90
N ILE A 9 -6.02 0.81 14.12
CA ILE A 9 -6.72 -0.47 14.02
C ILE A 9 -5.77 -1.54 13.44
N GLY A 10 -5.04 -1.20 12.38
CA GLY A 10 -4.13 -2.13 11.72
C GLY A 10 -3.01 -2.61 12.63
N ILE A 11 -2.35 -1.70 13.35
CA ILE A 11 -1.28 -2.06 14.29
C ILE A 11 -1.83 -2.91 15.44
N TYR A 12 -3.03 -2.60 15.94
CA TYR A 12 -3.64 -3.34 17.04
C TYR A 12 -4.03 -4.78 16.66
N PHE A 13 -4.63 -4.96 15.47
CA PHE A 13 -5.15 -6.26 15.04
C PHE A 13 -4.14 -7.10 14.25
N SER A 14 -3.10 -6.50 13.65
CA SER A 14 -2.15 -7.23 12.79
C SER A 14 -1.46 -8.42 13.49
N PRO A 15 -1.03 -8.35 14.77
CA PRO A 15 -0.41 -9.49 15.42
C PRO A 15 -1.35 -10.69 15.53
N SER A 16 -2.61 -10.45 15.91
CA SER A 16 -3.62 -11.52 16.03
C SER A 16 -3.98 -12.15 14.69
N ILE A 17 -4.06 -11.35 13.62
CA ILE A 17 -4.35 -11.85 12.29
C ILE A 17 -3.16 -12.67 11.75
N ILE A 18 -1.94 -12.18 11.90
CA ILE A 18 -0.76 -12.88 11.39
C ILE A 18 -0.52 -14.18 12.16
N SER A 19 -0.66 -14.17 13.49
CA SER A 19 -0.50 -15.36 14.31
C SER A 19 -1.53 -16.45 14.03
N SER A 20 -2.73 -16.09 13.56
CA SER A 20 -3.73 -17.08 13.16
C SER A 20 -3.41 -17.80 11.85
N ILE A 21 -2.54 -17.21 11.01
CA ILE A 21 -2.11 -17.81 9.74
C ILE A 21 -0.87 -18.68 9.93
N ASN A 22 0.05 -18.24 10.78
CA ASN A 22 1.32 -18.92 10.99
C ASN A 22 1.83 -18.73 12.42
N ASN A 23 2.25 -19.83 13.04
CA ASN A 23 2.78 -19.87 14.42
C ASN A 23 4.31 -19.84 14.48
N ASP A 24 5.01 -19.79 13.35
CA ASP A 24 6.47 -19.67 13.34
C ASP A 24 6.90 -18.32 13.90
N GLN A 25 7.61 -18.35 15.03
CA GLN A 25 7.95 -17.15 15.82
C GLN A 25 8.87 -16.18 15.05
N GLU A 26 9.77 -16.70 14.23
CA GLU A 26 10.69 -15.88 13.46
C GLU A 26 9.94 -15.12 12.35
N THR A 27 9.15 -15.84 11.55
CA THR A 27 8.32 -15.26 10.49
C THR A 27 7.29 -14.29 11.06
N LEU A 28 6.68 -14.59 12.20
CA LEU A 28 5.74 -13.72 12.88
C LEU A 28 6.37 -12.39 13.25
N GLY A 29 7.55 -12.42 13.89
CA GLY A 29 8.27 -11.21 14.30
C GLY A 29 8.64 -10.32 13.13
N LEU A 30 9.14 -10.91 12.04
CA LEU A 30 9.50 -10.19 10.82
C LEU A 30 8.27 -9.58 10.12
N SER A 31 7.17 -10.33 10.07
CA SER A 31 5.92 -9.86 9.45
C SER A 31 5.31 -8.69 10.20
N ILE A 32 5.30 -8.73 11.54
CA ILE A 32 4.78 -7.64 12.38
C ILE A 32 5.60 -6.37 12.19
N LYS A 33 6.93 -6.46 12.15
CA LYS A 33 7.80 -5.31 11.91
C LYS A 33 7.50 -4.67 10.55
N TYR A 34 7.43 -5.47 9.49
CA TYR A 34 7.12 -5.00 8.16
C TYR A 34 5.76 -4.28 8.09
N ILE A 35 4.72 -4.93 8.63
CA ILE A 35 3.35 -4.43 8.50
C ILE A 35 3.13 -3.16 9.34
N ASN A 36 3.79 -3.05 10.51
CA ASN A 36 3.74 -1.83 11.31
C ASN A 36 4.30 -0.62 10.56
N ILE A 37 5.41 -0.77 9.86
CA ILE A 37 6.00 0.30 9.03
C ILE A 37 5.02 0.69 7.92
N ILE A 38 4.38 -0.27 7.25
CA ILE A 38 3.38 -0.01 6.21
C ILE A 38 2.17 0.73 6.78
N PHE A 39 1.67 0.34 7.97
CA PHE A 39 0.57 1.06 8.61
C PHE A 39 0.95 2.49 9.00
N PHE A 40 2.14 2.73 9.54
CA PHE A 40 2.63 4.09 9.77
C PHE A 40 2.73 4.88 8.46
N GLY A 41 3.15 4.23 7.37
CA GLY A 41 3.20 4.83 6.03
C GLY A 41 1.85 4.98 5.34
N SER A 42 0.75 4.49 5.92
CA SER A 42 -0.58 4.51 5.30
C SER A 42 -1.04 5.92 4.91
N ILE A 43 -0.62 6.95 5.66
CA ILE A 43 -0.95 8.34 5.35
C ILE A 43 -0.48 8.74 3.94
N PHE A 44 0.71 8.28 3.52
CA PHE A 44 1.24 8.55 2.18
C PHE A 44 0.41 7.83 1.11
N ILE A 45 -0.02 6.59 1.38
CA ILE A 45 -0.88 5.83 0.47
C ILE A 45 -2.20 6.55 0.27
N PHE A 46 -2.85 7.01 1.35
CA PHE A 46 -4.12 7.74 1.27
C PHE A 46 -4.00 9.08 0.53
N ILE A 47 -2.92 9.83 0.77
CA ILE A 47 -2.67 11.08 0.06
C ILE A 47 -2.46 10.80 -1.43
N LEU A 48 -1.63 9.81 -1.78
CA LEU A 48 -1.37 9.42 -3.16
C LEU A 48 -2.67 9.05 -3.89
N MET A 49 -3.49 8.19 -3.26
CA MET A 49 -4.77 7.77 -3.83
C MET A 49 -5.77 8.91 -3.97
N SER A 50 -5.82 9.85 -3.01
CA SER A 50 -6.69 11.03 -3.09
C SER A 50 -6.31 11.95 -4.25
N ILE A 51 -5.02 12.19 -4.45
CA ILE A 51 -4.54 13.00 -5.59
C ILE A 51 -4.80 12.26 -6.90
N ASN A 52 -4.52 10.95 -6.96
CA ASN A 52 -4.80 10.14 -8.12
C ASN A 52 -6.28 10.17 -8.51
N SER A 53 -7.19 9.97 -7.54
CA SER A 53 -8.63 10.03 -7.79
C SER A 53 -9.07 11.39 -8.35
N SER A 54 -8.48 12.48 -7.84
CA SER A 54 -8.76 13.84 -8.33
C SER A 54 -8.26 14.05 -9.76
N LEU A 55 -7.11 13.51 -10.14
CA LEU A 55 -6.56 13.57 -11.51
C LEU A 55 -7.35 12.66 -12.46
N SER A 56 -7.67 11.44 -12.03
CA SER A 56 -8.45 10.47 -12.80
C SER A 56 -9.86 11.00 -13.12
N ALA A 57 -10.50 11.68 -12.17
CA ALA A 57 -11.78 12.33 -12.40
C ALA A 57 -11.72 13.44 -13.47
N GLN A 58 -10.53 13.98 -13.75
CA GLN A 58 -10.27 14.95 -14.81
C GLN A 58 -9.79 14.29 -16.12
N GLY A 59 -9.77 12.96 -16.18
CA GLY A 59 -9.30 12.18 -17.33
C GLY A 59 -7.77 11.97 -17.39
N ASP A 60 -7.01 12.42 -16.40
CA ASP A 60 -5.56 12.18 -16.34
C ASP A 60 -5.23 10.87 -15.61
N THR A 61 -5.33 9.77 -16.31
CA THR A 61 -4.88 8.45 -15.84
C THR A 61 -3.39 8.20 -16.12
N LYS A 62 -2.80 8.98 -17.05
CA LYS A 62 -1.40 8.82 -17.47
C LYS A 62 -0.42 9.19 -16.36
N SER A 63 -0.74 10.20 -15.57
CA SER A 63 0.13 10.66 -14.48
C SER A 63 0.32 9.58 -13.43
N TYR A 64 -0.73 8.88 -13.02
CA TYR A 64 -0.63 7.79 -12.06
C TYR A 64 0.13 6.57 -12.62
N ARG A 65 -0.14 6.20 -13.88
CA ARG A 65 0.62 5.16 -14.56
C ARG A 65 2.13 5.45 -14.53
N ASN A 66 2.51 6.70 -14.79
CA ASN A 66 3.93 7.10 -14.75
C ASN A 66 4.52 6.97 -13.34
N VAL A 67 3.74 7.29 -12.30
CA VAL A 67 4.15 7.05 -10.90
C VAL A 67 4.38 5.55 -10.65
N LEU A 68 3.48 4.69 -11.11
CA LEU A 68 3.65 3.24 -10.92
C LEU A 68 4.93 2.72 -11.59
N ILE A 69 5.18 3.14 -12.85
CA ILE A 69 6.40 2.76 -13.59
C ILE A 69 7.64 3.27 -12.85
N PHE A 70 7.65 4.53 -12.45
CA PHE A 70 8.78 5.11 -11.73
C PHE A 70 9.01 4.43 -10.37
N SER A 71 7.94 4.19 -9.62
CA SER A 71 7.99 3.49 -8.33
C SER A 71 8.52 2.07 -8.47
N PHE A 72 8.19 1.37 -9.56
CA PHE A 72 8.72 0.05 -9.85
C PHE A 72 10.26 0.08 -9.99
N PHE A 73 10.80 0.97 -10.83
CA PHE A 73 12.25 1.10 -10.99
C PHE A 73 12.93 1.58 -9.70
N LEU A 74 12.29 2.52 -8.99
CA LEU A 74 12.81 3.02 -7.73
C LEU A 74 12.89 1.90 -6.67
N ASN A 75 11.88 1.03 -6.59
CA ASN A 75 11.92 -0.13 -5.69
C ASN A 75 12.99 -1.14 -6.08
N ILE A 76 13.22 -1.40 -7.37
CA ILE A 76 14.33 -2.27 -7.83
C ILE A 76 15.68 -1.75 -7.34
N LEU A 77 15.86 -0.44 -7.30
CA LEU A 77 17.10 0.19 -6.82
C LEU A 77 17.17 0.23 -5.29
N LEU A 78 16.07 0.64 -4.62
CA LEU A 78 16.07 0.85 -3.17
C LEU A 78 16.05 -0.46 -2.38
N ASN A 79 15.33 -1.49 -2.86
CA ASN A 79 15.21 -2.75 -2.12
C ASN A 79 16.57 -3.39 -1.79
N PRO A 80 17.48 -3.64 -2.75
CA PRO A 80 18.78 -4.21 -2.43
C PRO A 80 19.59 -3.34 -1.47
N ILE A 81 19.54 -2.02 -1.64
CA ILE A 81 20.29 -1.07 -0.83
C ILE A 81 19.80 -1.09 0.63
N LEU A 82 18.48 -1.01 0.84
CA LEU A 82 17.90 -0.95 2.18
C LEU A 82 17.93 -2.30 2.89
N ILE A 83 17.79 -3.40 2.15
CA ILE A 83 17.86 -4.75 2.73
C ILE A 83 19.27 -5.07 3.20
N SER A 84 20.26 -4.88 2.34
CA SER A 84 21.65 -5.29 2.61
C SER A 84 22.49 -4.21 3.28
N GLY A 85 22.05 -2.94 3.22
CA GLY A 85 22.82 -1.78 3.67
C GLY A 85 24.05 -1.48 2.82
N LYS A 86 24.17 -2.11 1.66
CA LYS A 86 25.36 -2.02 0.79
C LYS A 86 25.01 -1.56 -0.61
N ILE A 87 25.89 -0.77 -1.21
CA ILE A 87 25.91 -0.51 -2.66
C ILE A 87 27.22 -1.11 -3.18
N TYR A 88 27.12 -2.16 -3.98
CA TYR A 88 28.27 -2.98 -4.39
C TYR A 88 29.05 -3.49 -3.15
N SER A 89 30.30 -3.10 -3.00
CA SER A 89 31.18 -3.50 -1.88
C SER A 89 31.23 -2.49 -0.73
N PHE A 90 30.58 -1.33 -0.87
CA PHE A 90 30.60 -0.29 0.16
C PHE A 90 29.39 -0.40 1.07
N GLN A 91 29.63 -0.52 2.38
CA GLN A 91 28.58 -0.47 3.39
C GLN A 91 28.23 0.99 3.67
N ILE A 92 26.97 1.37 3.39
CA ILE A 92 26.46 2.74 3.57
C ILE A 92 25.68 2.86 4.87
N MET A 93 24.99 1.80 5.25
CA MET A 93 24.15 1.76 6.44
C MET A 93 24.11 0.35 7.03
N SER A 94 23.60 0.22 8.24
CA SER A 94 23.27 -1.09 8.79
C SER A 94 22.16 -1.76 7.96
N PRO A 95 22.24 -3.07 7.69
CA PRO A 95 21.20 -3.78 6.96
C PRO A 95 19.86 -3.71 7.70
N LEU A 96 18.83 -3.27 7.01
CA LEU A 96 17.47 -3.17 7.57
C LEU A 96 16.67 -4.46 7.37
N GLY A 97 17.16 -5.39 6.54
CA GLY A 97 16.46 -6.63 6.24
C GLY A 97 15.06 -6.37 5.67
N ILE A 98 14.05 -7.07 6.20
CA ILE A 98 12.67 -6.98 5.73
C ILE A 98 12.05 -5.58 5.94
N GLU A 99 12.48 -4.87 6.96
CA GLU A 99 12.02 -3.49 7.21
C GLU A 99 12.42 -2.56 6.06
N GLY A 100 13.57 -2.84 5.42
CA GLY A 100 14.04 -2.10 4.24
C GLY A 100 13.06 -2.13 3.06
N LEU A 101 12.35 -3.25 2.85
CA LEU A 101 11.29 -3.35 1.82
C LEU A 101 10.12 -2.40 2.12
N ALA A 102 9.72 -2.31 3.39
CA ALA A 102 8.65 -1.40 3.80
C ALA A 102 9.06 0.06 3.60
N TYR A 103 10.27 0.43 4.00
CA TYR A 103 10.80 1.79 3.80
C TYR A 103 10.94 2.14 2.31
N ALA A 104 11.41 1.21 1.46
CA ALA A 104 11.47 1.43 0.01
C ALA A 104 10.09 1.76 -0.57
N THR A 105 9.06 1.04 -0.12
CA THR A 105 7.68 1.29 -0.52
C THR A 105 7.22 2.69 -0.10
N ILE A 106 7.44 3.09 1.15
CA ILE A 106 7.04 4.40 1.66
C ILE A 106 7.77 5.54 0.92
N ILE A 107 9.07 5.39 0.69
CA ILE A 107 9.86 6.37 -0.07
C ILE A 107 9.29 6.52 -1.49
N SER A 108 8.97 5.40 -2.16
CA SER A 108 8.38 5.42 -3.49
C SER A 108 7.01 6.12 -3.51
N GLN A 109 6.17 5.89 -2.50
CA GLN A 109 4.90 6.58 -2.33
C GLN A 109 5.09 8.09 -2.15
N PHE A 110 6.05 8.49 -1.31
CA PHE A 110 6.35 9.90 -1.06
C PHE A 110 6.79 10.62 -2.34
N VAL A 111 7.67 10.01 -3.13
CA VAL A 111 8.09 10.56 -4.42
C VAL A 111 6.92 10.64 -5.40
N GLY A 112 6.05 9.61 -5.41
CA GLY A 112 4.83 9.59 -6.21
C GLY A 112 3.88 10.73 -5.85
N ILE A 113 3.68 11.00 -4.56
CA ILE A 113 2.87 12.12 -4.06
C ILE A 113 3.39 13.44 -4.60
N PHE A 114 4.70 13.67 -4.50
CA PHE A 114 5.30 14.90 -4.96
C PHE A 114 5.08 15.13 -6.46
N TYR A 115 5.28 14.10 -7.27
CA TYR A 115 5.01 14.16 -8.70
C TYR A 115 3.53 14.45 -9.02
N LEU A 116 2.60 13.69 -8.40
CA LEU A 116 1.16 13.90 -8.65
C LEU A 116 0.69 15.26 -8.13
N PHE A 117 1.23 15.74 -7.03
CA PHE A 117 0.91 17.07 -6.52
C PHE A 117 1.30 18.16 -7.52
N ILE A 118 2.51 18.09 -8.11
CA ILE A 118 2.92 19.02 -9.18
C ILE A 118 1.96 18.94 -10.37
N LYS A 119 1.48 17.75 -10.73
CA LYS A 119 0.49 17.59 -11.79
C LYS A 119 -0.84 18.23 -11.42
N LEU A 120 -1.32 18.00 -10.20
CA LEU A 120 -2.56 18.56 -9.70
C LEU A 120 -2.55 20.10 -9.70
N THR A 121 -1.44 20.74 -9.28
CA THR A 121 -1.32 22.19 -9.25
C THR A 121 -1.42 22.84 -10.65
N LYS A 122 -1.14 22.07 -11.71
CA LYS A 122 -1.28 22.53 -13.11
C LYS A 122 -2.68 22.38 -13.67
N THR A 123 -3.60 21.75 -12.93
CA THR A 123 -4.98 21.55 -13.39
C THR A 123 -5.83 22.81 -13.18
N ARG A 124 -6.89 22.96 -14.00
CA ARG A 124 -7.84 24.06 -13.83
C ARG A 124 -8.57 24.01 -12.50
N ILE A 125 -8.88 22.83 -12.01
CA ILE A 125 -9.62 22.61 -10.76
C ILE A 125 -8.81 23.13 -9.57
N TYR A 126 -7.49 23.01 -9.57
CA TYR A 126 -6.65 23.48 -8.48
C TYR A 126 -6.85 24.98 -8.17
N LYS A 127 -7.16 25.79 -9.18
CA LYS A 127 -7.44 27.22 -8.99
C LYS A 127 -8.71 27.51 -8.18
N TYR A 128 -9.61 26.54 -8.12
CA TYR A 128 -10.89 26.66 -7.41
C TYR A 128 -10.89 25.86 -6.10
N VAL A 129 -9.77 25.18 -5.76
CA VAL A 129 -9.65 24.46 -4.49
C VAL A 129 -9.58 25.46 -3.36
N GLN A 130 -10.65 25.51 -2.58
CA GLN A 130 -10.66 26.19 -1.29
C GLN A 130 -10.37 25.18 -0.20
N ILE A 131 -9.25 25.35 0.48
CA ILE A 131 -8.92 24.51 1.64
C ILE A 131 -9.81 24.94 2.79
N THR A 132 -10.91 24.24 2.99
CA THR A 132 -11.81 24.45 4.12
C THR A 132 -11.52 23.40 5.18
N ILE A 133 -11.14 23.84 6.36
CA ILE A 133 -10.87 22.93 7.49
C ILE A 133 -12.19 22.45 8.12
N ILE A 134 -13.28 23.20 7.91
CA ILE A 134 -14.59 22.86 8.46
C ILE A 134 -15.24 21.75 7.61
N PRO A 135 -15.50 20.57 8.18
CA PRO A 135 -16.10 19.47 7.45
C PRO A 135 -17.54 19.77 7.05
N ASN A 136 -17.85 19.62 5.76
CA ASN A 136 -19.22 19.71 5.28
C ASN A 136 -19.88 18.33 5.36
N PHE A 137 -20.84 18.17 6.28
CA PHE A 137 -21.52 16.91 6.54
C PHE A 137 -22.26 16.35 5.32
N ASN A 138 -22.81 17.19 4.46
CA ASN A 138 -23.50 16.73 3.25
C ASN A 138 -22.51 16.09 2.25
N ILE A 139 -21.33 16.69 2.10
CA ILE A 139 -20.28 16.11 1.25
C ILE A 139 -19.79 14.79 1.81
N ILE A 140 -19.55 14.74 3.13
CA ILE A 140 -19.10 13.52 3.82
C ILE A 140 -20.15 12.41 3.65
N ARG A 141 -21.45 12.72 3.85
CA ARG A 141 -22.53 11.76 3.68
C ARG A 141 -22.57 11.19 2.25
N ASN A 142 -22.42 12.06 1.25
CA ASN A 142 -22.41 11.63 -0.15
C ASN A 142 -21.20 10.74 -0.49
N ILE A 143 -20.02 11.04 0.05
CA ILE A 143 -18.83 10.20 -0.09
C ILE A 143 -19.05 8.85 0.59
N LEU A 144 -19.56 8.83 1.82
CA LEU A 144 -19.79 7.60 2.57
C LEU A 144 -20.87 6.73 1.94
N SER A 145 -21.96 7.31 1.42
CA SER A 145 -23.04 6.56 0.78
C SER A 145 -22.60 5.78 -0.46
N GLN A 146 -21.57 6.25 -1.16
CA GLN A 146 -20.97 5.55 -2.30
C GLN A 146 -19.78 4.68 -1.87
N GLY A 147 -18.97 5.18 -0.94
CA GLY A 147 -17.75 4.50 -0.49
C GLY A 147 -18.04 3.23 0.33
N ILE A 148 -19.05 3.25 1.20
CA ILE A 148 -19.37 2.09 2.07
C ILE A 148 -19.76 0.86 1.23
N PRO A 149 -20.71 0.93 0.27
CA PRO A 149 -21.04 -0.23 -0.56
C PRO A 149 -19.84 -0.75 -1.37
N ALA A 150 -19.04 0.15 -1.95
CA ALA A 150 -17.84 -0.23 -2.67
C ALA A 150 -16.79 -0.90 -1.76
N SER A 151 -16.63 -0.40 -0.54
CA SER A 151 -15.70 -0.97 0.45
C SER A 151 -16.15 -2.37 0.90
N ILE A 152 -17.45 -2.61 1.05
CA ILE A 152 -17.99 -3.94 1.39
C ILE A 152 -17.62 -4.96 0.31
N GLY A 153 -17.76 -4.61 -0.97
CA GLY A 153 -17.35 -5.49 -2.07
C GLY A 153 -15.86 -5.86 -2.01
N MET A 154 -14.99 -4.88 -1.79
CA MET A 154 -13.54 -5.13 -1.63
C MET A 154 -13.24 -5.94 -0.35
N MET A 155 -13.97 -5.68 0.74
CA MET A 155 -13.81 -6.41 2.00
C MET A 155 -14.18 -7.91 1.82
N MET A 156 -15.20 -8.24 1.05
CA MET A 156 -15.56 -9.64 0.77
C MET A 156 -14.44 -10.38 0.03
N ILE A 157 -13.79 -9.73 -0.93
CA ILE A 157 -12.62 -10.30 -1.63
C ILE A 157 -11.46 -10.52 -0.64
N ALA A 158 -11.18 -9.53 0.21
CA ALA A 158 -10.11 -9.64 1.20
C ALA A 158 -10.37 -10.76 2.23
N VAL A 159 -11.59 -10.86 2.72
CA VAL A 159 -12.02 -11.95 3.64
C VAL A 159 -11.89 -13.31 2.97
N GLY A 160 -12.34 -13.44 1.71
CA GLY A 160 -12.17 -14.67 0.94
C GLY A 160 -10.70 -15.08 0.79
N SER A 161 -9.83 -14.12 0.45
CA SER A 161 -8.39 -14.36 0.37
C SER A 161 -7.78 -14.74 1.72
N TYR A 162 -8.21 -14.11 2.80
CA TYR A 162 -7.76 -14.47 4.15
C TYR A 162 -8.15 -15.91 4.51
N ILE A 163 -9.40 -16.32 4.25
CA ILE A 163 -9.87 -17.68 4.51
C ILE A 163 -9.02 -18.70 3.72
N LEU A 164 -8.75 -18.44 2.45
CA LEU A 164 -7.90 -19.30 1.63
C LEU A 164 -6.48 -19.42 2.21
N ILE A 165 -5.86 -18.30 2.55
CA ILE A 165 -4.51 -18.30 3.14
C ILE A 165 -4.49 -19.01 4.50
N TYR A 166 -5.53 -18.85 5.30
CA TYR A 166 -5.69 -19.57 6.57
C TYR A 166 -5.66 -21.10 6.36
N PHE A 167 -6.44 -21.62 5.40
CA PHE A 167 -6.43 -23.05 5.09
C PHE A 167 -5.11 -23.53 4.49
N VAL A 168 -4.48 -22.72 3.63
CA VAL A 168 -3.15 -23.03 3.10
C VAL A 168 -2.11 -23.04 4.22
N GLY A 169 -2.26 -22.19 5.23
CA GLY A 169 -1.39 -22.11 6.40
C GLY A 169 -1.30 -23.39 7.22
N ILE A 170 -2.33 -24.24 7.18
CA ILE A 170 -2.34 -25.56 7.83
C ILE A 170 -1.23 -26.47 7.28
N PHE A 171 -0.82 -26.27 6.02
CA PHE A 171 0.24 -27.04 5.35
C PHE A 171 1.65 -26.43 5.56
N GLY A 172 1.76 -25.33 6.30
CA GLY A 172 3.03 -24.70 6.66
C GLY A 172 3.39 -23.46 5.83
N VAL A 173 4.50 -22.82 6.24
CA VAL A 173 4.98 -21.54 5.67
C VAL A 173 5.34 -21.67 4.20
N GLU A 174 5.91 -22.78 3.81
CA GLU A 174 6.33 -23.07 2.43
C GLU A 174 5.12 -23.12 1.49
N ALA A 175 4.00 -23.70 1.96
CA ALA A 175 2.76 -23.73 1.22
C ALA A 175 2.17 -22.32 1.02
N ILE A 176 2.21 -21.48 2.04
CA ILE A 176 1.80 -20.07 1.96
C ILE A 176 2.67 -19.32 0.94
N ALA A 177 3.99 -19.50 1.01
CA ALA A 177 4.91 -18.85 0.09
C ALA A 177 4.69 -19.30 -1.37
N GLY A 178 4.44 -20.59 -1.59
CA GLY A 178 4.09 -21.14 -2.90
C GLY A 178 2.79 -20.57 -3.44
N TYR A 179 1.73 -20.59 -2.63
CA TYR A 179 0.41 -20.05 -3.00
C TYR A 179 0.46 -18.57 -3.34
N THR A 180 1.10 -17.75 -2.50
CA THR A 180 1.20 -16.31 -2.74
C THR A 180 2.07 -15.97 -3.94
N SER A 181 3.12 -16.75 -4.20
CA SER A 181 3.94 -16.61 -5.40
C SER A 181 3.15 -16.95 -6.66
N ALA A 182 2.40 -18.04 -6.66
CA ALA A 182 1.52 -18.43 -7.77
C ALA A 182 0.49 -17.33 -8.08
N GLY A 183 -0.15 -16.75 -7.05
CA GLY A 183 -1.09 -15.64 -7.21
C GLY A 183 -0.46 -14.39 -7.85
N ARG A 184 0.82 -14.12 -7.63
CA ARG A 184 1.53 -13.02 -8.31
C ARG A 184 1.72 -13.29 -9.80
N TYR A 185 2.02 -14.54 -10.18
CA TYR A 185 2.09 -14.92 -11.59
C TYR A 185 0.73 -14.83 -12.27
N GLU A 186 -0.33 -15.28 -11.61
CA GLU A 186 -1.70 -15.15 -12.12
C GLU A 186 -2.07 -13.69 -12.39
N GLN A 187 -1.73 -12.76 -11.49
CA GLN A 187 -1.95 -11.33 -11.69
C GLN A 187 -1.27 -10.78 -12.94
N LEU A 188 -0.09 -11.28 -13.33
CA LEU A 188 0.58 -10.86 -14.56
C LEU A 188 -0.22 -11.20 -15.82
N PHE A 189 -0.95 -12.33 -15.82
CA PHE A 189 -1.82 -12.69 -16.93
C PHE A 189 -3.09 -11.86 -17.02
N PHE A 190 -3.56 -11.32 -15.89
CA PHE A 190 -4.73 -10.44 -15.85
C PHE A 190 -4.40 -8.97 -16.20
N LEU A 191 -3.13 -8.54 -16.11
CA LEU A 191 -2.73 -7.17 -16.44
C LEU A 191 -3.20 -6.65 -17.80
N PRO A 192 -3.17 -7.44 -18.90
CA PRO A 192 -3.65 -6.98 -20.21
C PRO A 192 -5.17 -6.83 -20.29
N LEU A 193 -5.93 -7.36 -19.31
CA LEU A 193 -7.40 -7.34 -19.28
C LEU A 193 -7.97 -6.17 -18.44
N LEU A 194 -7.11 -5.47 -17.70
CA LEU A 194 -7.42 -4.29 -16.88
C LEU A 194 -7.11 -2.99 -17.62
#